data_e4fa4ac024d7c02925674dd9c9be3fd1
#
_entry.id   e4fa4ac024d7c02925674dd9c9be3fd1
#
_cell.length_a   1.000
_cell.length_b   1.000
_cell.length_c   1.000
_cell.angle_alpha   90.00
_cell.angle_beta   90.00
_cell.angle_gamma   90.00
#
_symmetry.space_group_name_H-M   'P 1'
#
loop_
_entity.id
_entity.type
_entity.pdbx_description
1 polymer ?
#
loop_
_entity_poly.entity_id
_entity_poly.type
_entity_poly.pdbx_seq_one_letter_code
_entity_poly.pdbx_strand_id
1 'polypeptide(L)'
;MVSFNKLTRTLAGIAAAALIVPLAACGGSGNGGTATAEGIPAKGTDDGTEITLWTRSPLERQAKNVVEAYNKSHKNQVKLEIIPNDDMEGKVGGASQTDSLPDILAGDVVRIPYWASEGIFTDITKQIDGLDNKADLQQGHIEAGTVDGAEYTLPFITDVSVMVWNKNLYKEAGLDPEQGPKSIDQFVEQAKKVAALNKDGVAGSYLAGQSGGALVFDLFPSVWADGESVMNKDGSEATLDNDSMKGVLDAYKELANTTNGLGAGSKEETGATWTDRKS
;
A
#
# COMPACT_ATOMS: atom_id res chain seq x y z
N MET A 1 -42.62 38.16 -6.18
CA MET A 1 -43.29 39.39 -5.67
C MET A 1 -43.29 39.33 -4.16
N VAL A 2 -43.02 40.48 -3.53
CA VAL A 2 -42.99 40.81 -2.09
C VAL A 2 -41.59 40.54 -1.48
N SER A 3 -40.82 41.44 -1.20
CA SER A 3 -40.71 42.87 -0.83
C SER A 3 -39.69 42.95 0.35
N PHE A 4 -38.72 43.81 0.11
CA PHE A 4 -37.69 44.27 1.06
C PHE A 4 -38.29 44.94 2.31
N ASN A 5 -37.65 44.78 3.45
CA ASN A 5 -37.65 45.88 4.43
C ASN A 5 -36.30 45.98 5.15
N LYS A 6 -35.67 47.14 4.94
CA LYS A 6 -34.54 47.68 5.71
C LYS A 6 -35.06 48.24 7.03
N LEU A 7 -34.32 48.04 8.09
CA LEU A 7 -34.35 48.97 9.21
C LEU A 7 -32.93 49.25 9.73
N THR A 8 -32.66 50.54 9.80
CA THR A 8 -31.40 51.21 10.17
C THR A 8 -31.42 51.65 11.63
N ARG A 9 -30.21 51.73 12.25
CA ARG A 9 -29.78 52.61 13.38
C ARG A 9 -30.08 52.11 14.79
N THR A 10 -29.09 52.05 15.69
CA THR A 10 -28.52 53.22 16.40
C THR A 10 -27.19 52.87 17.07
N LEU A 11 -26.23 53.78 17.05
CA LEU A 11 -24.99 53.86 17.81
C LEU A 11 -25.28 54.08 19.31
N ALA A 12 -24.54 53.39 20.18
CA ALA A 12 -24.23 53.90 21.52
C ALA A 12 -22.83 53.42 21.88
N GLY A 13 -21.86 54.33 21.97
CA GLY A 13 -20.51 54.08 22.39
C GLY A 13 -20.43 54.04 23.93
N ILE A 14 -19.61 53.14 24.43
CA ILE A 14 -19.01 53.23 25.77
C ILE A 14 -17.54 52.88 25.61
N ALA A 15 -16.67 53.84 25.91
CA ALA A 15 -15.24 53.66 26.10
C ALA A 15 -14.97 53.01 27.44
N ALA A 16 -14.19 51.95 27.47
CA ALA A 16 -13.54 51.47 28.70
C ALA A 16 -12.15 50.94 28.37
N ALA A 17 -11.25 51.37 29.19
CA ALA A 17 -9.80 51.43 29.08
C ALA A 17 -9.07 50.08 28.88
N ALA A 18 -7.91 50.21 28.28
CA ALA A 18 -6.86 49.25 28.04
C ALA A 18 -6.38 48.47 29.27
N LEU A 19 -6.23 47.14 29.06
CA LEU A 19 -5.20 46.35 29.70
C LEU A 19 -4.55 45.49 28.62
N ILE A 20 -3.40 45.94 28.13
CA ILE A 20 -2.56 45.21 27.19
C ILE A 20 -1.80 44.17 28.00
N VAL A 21 -2.21 42.92 27.89
CA VAL A 21 -1.38 41.78 28.24
C VAL A 21 -0.89 41.19 26.90
N PRO A 22 0.40 41.12 26.63
CA PRO A 22 0.87 40.41 25.46
C PRO A 22 0.78 38.90 25.74
N LEU A 23 -0.32 38.26 25.37
CA LEU A 23 -0.28 36.83 25.06
C LEU A 23 0.50 36.68 23.78
N ALA A 24 1.69 36.13 23.86
CA ALA A 24 2.38 35.52 22.76
C ALA A 24 1.58 34.26 22.37
N ALA A 25 0.57 34.45 21.54
CA ALA A 25 -0.08 33.37 20.82
C ALA A 25 0.84 33.04 19.63
N CYS A 26 1.57 31.95 19.72
CA CYS A 26 2.03 31.24 18.55
C CYS A 26 0.80 30.74 17.75
N GLY A 27 0.21 31.61 16.96
CA GLY A 27 -0.78 31.31 15.98
C GLY A 27 -0.06 31.01 14.67
N GLY A 28 0.32 29.76 14.46
CA GLY A 28 0.70 29.28 13.14
C GLY A 28 -0.54 29.26 12.27
N SER A 29 -0.65 30.24 11.35
CA SER A 29 -1.60 30.18 10.24
C SER A 29 -1.23 28.98 9.38
N GLY A 30 -2.14 28.01 9.31
CA GLY A 30 -2.07 26.88 8.40
C GLY A 30 -2.11 27.39 6.94
N ASN A 31 -0.94 27.47 6.36
CA ASN A 31 -0.75 27.44 4.92
C ASN A 31 -0.35 25.99 4.63
N GLY A 32 -1.06 25.28 3.76
CA GLY A 32 -0.73 23.92 3.34
C GLY A 32 0.66 23.89 2.68
N GLY A 33 1.68 23.88 3.52
CA GLY A 33 3.07 23.71 3.14
C GLY A 33 3.52 22.36 3.67
N THR A 34 4.07 21.54 2.81
CA THR A 34 4.89 20.37 3.13
C THR A 34 5.69 20.63 4.40
N ALA A 35 5.47 19.81 5.42
CA ALA A 35 6.26 19.87 6.65
C ALA A 35 7.72 19.58 6.25
N THR A 36 8.56 20.61 6.27
CA THR A 36 10.00 20.45 5.99
C THR A 36 10.69 19.91 7.22
N ALA A 37 11.55 18.93 7.04
CA ALA A 37 12.36 18.32 8.09
C ALA A 37 13.43 19.24 8.68
N GLU A 38 13.25 20.57 8.64
CA GLU A 38 14.14 21.53 9.27
C GLU A 38 14.12 21.34 10.79
N GLY A 39 15.22 20.85 11.32
CA GLY A 39 15.39 20.59 12.74
C GLY A 39 15.31 19.12 13.16
N ILE A 40 14.92 18.21 12.29
CA ILE A 40 15.00 16.78 12.58
C ILE A 40 16.47 16.33 12.48
N PRO A 41 17.06 15.74 13.56
CA PRO A 41 18.44 15.28 13.50
C PRO A 41 18.60 14.13 12.50
N ALA A 42 19.74 14.07 11.81
CA ALA A 42 20.06 12.99 10.87
C ALA A 42 20.15 11.61 11.56
N LYS A 43 20.41 11.59 12.87
CA LYS A 43 20.41 10.38 13.69
C LYS A 43 19.35 10.51 14.77
N GLY A 44 18.52 9.48 14.90
CA GLY A 44 17.53 9.41 15.98
C GLY A 44 18.17 9.31 17.37
N THR A 45 17.40 9.58 18.38
CA THR A 45 17.77 9.41 19.80
C THR A 45 17.08 8.18 20.37
N ASP A 46 17.79 7.46 21.25
CA ASP A 46 17.25 6.29 21.96
C ASP A 46 17.09 6.66 23.44
N ASP A 47 16.06 7.46 23.74
CA ASP A 47 15.81 8.09 25.04
C ASP A 47 14.65 7.49 25.84
N GLY A 48 13.96 6.50 25.28
CA GLY A 48 12.79 5.85 25.88
C GLY A 48 11.45 6.38 25.37
N THR A 49 11.44 7.16 24.30
CA THR A 49 10.21 7.62 23.64
C THR A 49 9.38 6.45 23.13
N GLU A 50 8.07 6.50 23.33
CA GLU A 50 7.12 5.59 22.66
C GLU A 50 6.89 6.07 21.23
N ILE A 51 6.97 5.14 20.26
CA ILE A 51 6.78 5.37 18.83
C ILE A 51 5.58 4.56 18.36
N THR A 52 4.61 5.19 17.76
CA THR A 52 3.43 4.51 17.20
C THR A 52 3.70 4.09 15.75
N LEU A 53 3.40 2.83 15.43
CA LEU A 53 3.50 2.28 14.08
C LEU A 53 2.17 1.68 13.66
N TRP A 54 1.60 2.17 12.59
CA TRP A 54 0.46 1.54 11.93
C TRP A 54 0.90 0.71 10.72
N THR A 55 0.36 -0.50 10.60
CA THR A 55 0.51 -1.34 9.42
C THR A 55 -0.75 -2.14 9.15
N ARG A 56 -0.87 -2.68 7.95
CA ARG A 56 -2.04 -3.47 7.52
C ARG A 56 -1.88 -4.96 7.84
N SER A 57 -3.03 -5.66 7.99
CA SER A 57 -3.10 -7.08 8.40
C SER A 57 -2.22 -8.03 7.60
N PRO A 58 -2.08 -7.93 6.26
CA PRO A 58 -1.22 -8.85 5.51
C PRO A 58 0.25 -8.86 5.96
N LEU A 59 0.71 -7.77 6.57
CA LEU A 59 2.09 -7.60 7.05
C LEU A 59 2.27 -7.90 8.55
N GLU A 60 1.21 -8.34 9.25
CA GLU A 60 1.19 -8.50 10.71
C GLU A 60 2.38 -9.31 11.25
N ARG A 61 2.66 -10.47 10.66
CA ARG A 61 3.74 -11.35 11.13
C ARG A 61 5.11 -10.67 11.02
N GLN A 62 5.39 -10.08 9.87
CA GLN A 62 6.66 -9.42 9.60
C GLN A 62 6.83 -8.19 10.51
N ALA A 63 5.78 -7.37 10.63
CA ALA A 63 5.79 -6.19 11.48
C ALA A 63 6.01 -6.55 12.96
N LYS A 64 5.31 -7.57 13.49
CA LYS A 64 5.52 -8.06 14.85
C LYS A 64 6.97 -8.50 15.09
N ASN A 65 7.57 -9.25 14.16
CA ASN A 65 8.95 -9.71 14.29
C ASN A 65 9.94 -8.54 14.32
N VAL A 66 9.77 -7.56 13.43
CA VAL A 66 10.64 -6.37 13.38
C VAL A 66 10.49 -5.52 14.63
N VAL A 67 9.26 -5.25 15.06
CA VAL A 67 8.98 -4.46 16.27
C VAL A 67 9.50 -5.17 17.52
N GLU A 68 9.32 -6.48 17.64
CA GLU A 68 9.85 -7.25 18.76
C GLU A 68 11.38 -7.19 18.83
N ALA A 69 12.05 -7.32 17.68
CA ALA A 69 13.50 -7.22 17.61
C ALA A 69 14.01 -5.82 18.00
N TYR A 70 13.35 -4.77 17.51
CA TYR A 70 13.66 -3.38 17.85
C TYR A 70 13.46 -3.12 19.35
N ASN A 71 12.31 -3.46 19.90
CA ASN A 71 11.96 -3.22 21.31
C ASN A 71 12.88 -3.98 22.28
N LYS A 72 13.47 -5.11 21.88
CA LYS A 72 14.48 -5.83 22.68
C LYS A 72 15.84 -5.14 22.75
N SER A 73 16.17 -4.32 21.77
CA SER A 73 17.52 -3.75 21.60
C SER A 73 17.60 -2.24 21.88
N HIS A 74 16.45 -1.57 21.97
CA HIS A 74 16.36 -0.13 22.15
C HIS A 74 15.55 0.26 23.40
N LYS A 75 15.84 1.46 23.92
CA LYS A 75 15.03 2.07 24.99
C LYS A 75 13.71 2.58 24.46
N ASN A 76 13.74 3.17 23.25
CA ASN A 76 12.53 3.55 22.54
C ASN A 76 11.68 2.30 22.29
N GLN A 77 10.37 2.41 22.46
CA GLN A 77 9.47 1.29 22.31
C GLN A 77 8.45 1.56 21.21
N VAL A 78 8.38 0.70 20.22
CA VAL A 78 7.40 0.79 19.14
C VAL A 78 6.11 0.12 19.60
N LYS A 79 5.00 0.87 19.54
CA LYS A 79 3.64 0.38 19.73
C LYS A 79 3.00 0.12 18.37
N LEU A 80 2.87 -1.16 18.06
CA LEU A 80 2.33 -1.61 16.78
C LEU A 80 0.79 -1.67 16.82
N GLU A 81 0.15 -1.08 15.84
CA GLU A 81 -1.27 -1.25 15.56
C GLU A 81 -1.45 -1.93 14.19
N ILE A 82 -2.20 -3.04 14.17
CA ILE A 82 -2.56 -3.76 12.94
C ILE A 82 -3.95 -3.33 12.50
N ILE A 83 -4.05 -2.82 11.29
CA ILE A 83 -5.28 -2.29 10.72
C ILE A 83 -5.76 -3.26 9.63
N PRO A 84 -7.06 -3.63 9.60
CA PRO A 84 -7.61 -4.38 8.49
C PRO A 84 -7.29 -3.69 7.16
N ASN A 85 -6.93 -4.48 6.14
CA ASN A 85 -6.47 -3.92 4.87
C ASN A 85 -7.45 -2.92 4.27
N ASP A 86 -8.74 -3.28 4.25
CA ASP A 86 -9.81 -2.46 3.66
C ASP A 86 -10.11 -1.17 4.46
N ASP A 87 -9.69 -1.10 5.73
CA ASP A 87 -9.94 0.04 6.62
C ASP A 87 -8.79 1.06 6.60
N MET A 88 -7.63 0.70 6.07
CA MET A 88 -6.41 1.51 6.16
C MET A 88 -6.60 2.90 5.54
N GLU A 89 -7.17 3.01 4.35
CA GLU A 89 -7.38 4.29 3.67
C GLU A 89 -8.31 5.22 4.46
N GLY A 90 -9.45 4.68 4.89
CA GLY A 90 -10.41 5.44 5.68
C GLY A 90 -9.81 5.94 6.99
N LYS A 91 -9.02 5.10 7.65
CA LYS A 91 -8.35 5.45 8.90
C LYS A 91 -7.28 6.53 8.71
N VAL A 92 -6.43 6.40 7.69
CA VAL A 92 -5.41 7.41 7.37
C VAL A 92 -6.06 8.73 6.98
N GLY A 93 -7.07 8.71 6.10
CA GLY A 93 -7.81 9.90 5.71
C GLY A 93 -8.51 10.60 6.87
N GLY A 94 -9.10 9.86 7.80
CA GLY A 94 -9.70 10.42 9.01
C GLY A 94 -8.67 11.01 9.99
N ALA A 95 -7.55 10.32 10.17
CA ALA A 95 -6.49 10.73 11.06
C ALA A 95 -5.74 11.98 10.55
N SER A 96 -5.56 12.11 9.24
CA SER A 96 -4.92 13.28 8.63
C SER A 96 -5.72 14.57 8.84
N GLN A 97 -7.06 14.46 8.93
CA GLN A 97 -7.93 15.62 9.19
C GLN A 97 -7.97 16.05 10.67
N THR A 98 -7.53 15.19 11.59
CA THR A 98 -7.64 15.38 13.03
C THR A 98 -6.28 15.43 13.73
N ASP A 99 -5.19 15.50 12.97
CA ASP A 99 -3.80 15.52 13.49
C ASP A 99 -3.52 14.33 14.44
N SER A 100 -4.02 13.15 14.08
CA SER A 100 -3.91 11.92 14.85
C SER A 100 -3.23 10.77 14.09
N LEU A 101 -2.42 11.11 13.10
CA LEU A 101 -1.58 10.16 12.41
C LEU A 101 -0.56 9.52 13.37
N PRO A 102 -0.12 8.28 13.11
CA PRO A 102 0.96 7.65 13.86
C PRO A 102 2.32 8.29 13.53
N ASP A 103 3.32 8.03 14.37
CA ASP A 103 4.70 8.46 14.09
C ASP A 103 5.26 7.76 12.84
N ILE A 104 4.87 6.50 12.61
CA ILE A 104 5.25 5.71 11.44
C ILE A 104 4.01 5.06 10.83
N LEU A 105 3.87 5.21 9.51
CA LEU A 105 2.83 4.58 8.72
C LEU A 105 3.46 3.66 7.67
N ALA A 106 3.28 2.34 7.82
CA ALA A 106 3.67 1.35 6.84
C ALA A 106 2.48 1.02 5.92
N GLY A 107 2.43 1.72 4.80
CA GLY A 107 1.36 1.63 3.81
C GLY A 107 1.70 0.71 2.64
N ASP A 108 0.70 0.50 1.79
CA ASP A 108 0.89 -0.15 0.50
C ASP A 108 1.61 0.80 -0.47
N VAL A 109 2.59 0.28 -1.20
CA VAL A 109 3.40 1.06 -2.14
C VAL A 109 2.55 1.82 -3.17
N VAL A 110 1.43 1.27 -3.58
CA VAL A 110 0.50 1.92 -4.54
C VAL A 110 -0.19 3.16 -3.98
N ARG A 111 -0.20 3.35 -2.65
CA ARG A 111 -0.81 4.49 -1.97
C ARG A 111 0.19 5.59 -1.64
N ILE A 112 1.46 5.24 -1.55
CA ILE A 112 2.52 6.13 -1.08
C ILE A 112 2.63 7.41 -1.91
N PRO A 113 2.63 7.38 -3.26
CA PRO A 113 2.73 8.60 -4.06
C PRO A 113 1.61 9.60 -3.76
N TYR A 114 0.38 9.12 -3.64
CA TYR A 114 -0.77 9.94 -3.31
C TYR A 114 -0.65 10.54 -1.89
N TRP A 115 -0.34 9.73 -0.90
CA TRP A 115 -0.21 10.22 0.48
C TRP A 115 0.95 11.19 0.66
N ALA A 116 2.06 10.99 -0.07
CA ALA A 116 3.17 11.94 -0.07
C ALA A 116 2.76 13.29 -0.69
N SER A 117 2.03 13.28 -1.81
CA SER A 117 1.54 14.51 -2.46
C SER A 117 0.50 15.27 -1.63
N GLU A 118 -0.27 14.56 -0.78
CA GLU A 118 -1.22 15.16 0.17
C GLU A 118 -0.56 15.68 1.46
N GLY A 119 0.78 15.58 1.59
CA GLY A 119 1.50 16.08 2.76
C GLY A 119 1.31 15.25 4.03
N ILE A 120 0.94 13.97 3.91
CA ILE A 120 0.78 13.06 5.05
C ILE A 120 2.14 12.72 5.68
N PHE A 121 3.20 12.74 4.88
CA PHE A 121 4.54 12.40 5.31
C PHE A 121 5.45 13.63 5.44
N THR A 122 6.42 13.55 6.33
CA THR A 122 7.49 14.54 6.45
C THR A 122 8.62 14.25 5.46
N ASP A 123 9.19 15.28 4.85
CA ASP A 123 10.41 15.16 4.04
C ASP A 123 11.57 14.63 4.91
N ILE A 124 12.08 13.45 4.56
CA ILE A 124 13.19 12.77 5.23
C ILE A 124 14.41 12.58 4.30
N THR A 125 14.51 13.35 3.23
CA THR A 125 15.60 13.27 2.26
C THR A 125 16.98 13.29 2.92
N LYS A 126 17.21 14.22 3.86
CA LYS A 126 18.50 14.33 4.56
C LYS A 126 18.84 13.10 5.41
N GLN A 127 17.81 12.47 5.99
CA GLN A 127 17.97 11.25 6.81
C GLN A 127 18.30 10.06 5.90
N ILE A 128 17.64 9.95 4.74
CA ILE A 128 17.91 8.92 3.75
C ILE A 128 19.31 9.10 3.14
N ASP A 129 19.69 10.33 2.80
CA ASP A 129 21.04 10.65 2.29
C ASP A 129 22.14 10.31 3.28
N GLY A 130 21.84 10.37 4.57
CA GLY A 130 22.77 10.02 5.65
C GLY A 130 22.91 8.54 5.95
N LEU A 131 22.20 7.65 5.25
CA LEU A 131 22.28 6.20 5.44
C LEU A 131 23.52 5.63 4.74
N ASP A 132 24.35 4.89 5.48
CA ASP A 132 25.54 4.22 4.94
C ASP A 132 25.18 3.19 3.85
N ASN A 133 23.96 2.65 3.88
CA ASN A 133 23.46 1.63 2.96
C ASN A 133 22.36 2.16 2.01
N LYS A 134 22.31 3.47 1.75
CA LYS A 134 21.31 4.05 0.83
C LYS A 134 21.28 3.34 -0.54
N ALA A 135 22.45 2.97 -1.06
CA ALA A 135 22.57 2.30 -2.35
C ALA A 135 21.96 0.88 -2.38
N ASP A 136 21.76 0.24 -1.22
CA ASP A 136 21.19 -1.10 -1.08
C ASP A 136 19.66 -1.05 -0.95
N LEU A 137 19.06 0.13 -0.82
CA LEU A 137 17.61 0.28 -0.70
C LEU A 137 16.94 -0.06 -2.04
N GLN A 138 15.72 -0.65 -1.93
CA GLN A 138 14.92 -0.98 -3.11
C GLN A 138 14.46 0.30 -3.83
N GLN A 139 15.02 0.55 -5.02
CA GLN A 139 14.82 1.79 -5.76
C GLN A 139 13.35 2.07 -6.09
N GLY A 140 12.58 1.05 -6.50
CA GLY A 140 11.15 1.25 -6.78
C GLY A 140 10.33 1.74 -5.58
N HIS A 141 10.74 1.40 -4.35
CA HIS A 141 10.11 1.94 -3.13
C HIS A 141 10.56 3.38 -2.86
N ILE A 142 11.82 3.72 -3.12
CA ILE A 142 12.32 5.10 -2.99
C ILE A 142 11.62 6.00 -4.02
N GLU A 143 11.56 5.56 -5.29
CA GLU A 143 10.87 6.30 -6.36
C GLU A 143 9.39 6.52 -6.04
N ALA A 144 8.69 5.49 -5.54
CA ALA A 144 7.30 5.60 -5.13
C ALA A 144 7.09 6.61 -3.98
N GLY A 145 8.09 6.81 -3.12
CA GLY A 145 8.05 7.77 -2.02
C GLY A 145 8.68 9.11 -2.33
N THR A 146 9.04 9.38 -3.59
CA THR A 146 9.66 10.64 -4.02
C THR A 146 8.63 11.52 -4.73
N VAL A 147 8.43 12.73 -4.22
CA VAL A 147 7.55 13.75 -4.82
C VAL A 147 8.32 15.06 -4.94
N ASP A 148 8.32 15.66 -6.13
CA ASP A 148 9.01 16.92 -6.42
C ASP A 148 10.51 16.93 -6.02
N GLY A 149 11.14 15.75 -6.06
CA GLY A 149 12.56 15.56 -5.73
C GLY A 149 12.85 15.40 -4.24
N ALA A 150 11.84 15.41 -3.36
CA ALA A 150 11.99 15.12 -1.94
C ALA A 150 11.57 13.66 -1.64
N GLU A 151 12.33 13.00 -0.77
CA GLU A 151 12.12 11.60 -0.36
C GLU A 151 11.34 11.56 0.96
N TYR A 152 10.17 10.91 0.97
CA TYR A 152 9.24 10.89 2.11
C TYR A 152 9.15 9.54 2.81
N THR A 153 9.64 8.47 2.19
CA THR A 153 9.47 7.11 2.72
C THR A 153 10.71 6.24 2.55
N LEU A 154 10.79 5.20 3.37
CA LEU A 154 11.78 4.13 3.30
C LEU A 154 11.10 2.79 3.00
N PRO A 155 11.76 1.87 2.30
CA PRO A 155 11.29 0.49 2.18
C PRO A 155 11.12 -0.15 3.56
N PHE A 156 9.96 -0.76 3.81
CA PHE A 156 9.68 -1.50 5.04
C PHE A 156 9.71 -3.01 4.81
N ILE A 157 8.92 -3.47 3.85
CA ILE A 157 8.84 -4.88 3.45
C ILE A 157 8.75 -4.92 1.93
N THR A 158 9.45 -5.86 1.30
CA THR A 158 9.40 -6.09 -0.14
C THR A 158 8.66 -7.38 -0.42
N ASP A 159 7.71 -7.33 -1.33
CA ASP A 159 6.99 -8.48 -1.86
C ASP A 159 7.54 -8.90 -3.23
N VAL A 160 7.35 -10.17 -3.54
CA VAL A 160 7.67 -10.72 -4.87
C VAL A 160 6.48 -11.54 -5.35
N SER A 161 5.94 -11.20 -6.50
CA SER A 161 4.96 -12.05 -7.18
C SER A 161 5.68 -13.21 -7.87
N VAL A 162 5.27 -14.42 -7.54
CA VAL A 162 5.88 -15.64 -8.07
C VAL A 162 4.80 -16.61 -8.53
N MET A 163 5.11 -17.36 -9.59
CA MET A 163 4.30 -18.50 -10.00
C MET A 163 4.65 -19.71 -9.14
N VAL A 164 3.63 -20.32 -8.53
CA VAL A 164 3.76 -21.57 -7.79
C VAL A 164 2.85 -22.62 -8.35
N TRP A 165 3.26 -23.90 -8.27
CA TRP A 165 2.44 -25.03 -8.71
C TRP A 165 2.61 -26.23 -7.79
N ASN A 166 1.55 -27.03 -7.70
CA ASN A 166 1.56 -28.26 -6.91
C ASN A 166 2.15 -29.40 -7.75
N LYS A 167 3.36 -29.85 -7.39
CA LYS A 167 4.10 -30.90 -8.11
C LYS A 167 3.34 -32.23 -8.19
N ASN A 168 2.55 -32.58 -7.18
CA ASN A 168 1.77 -33.83 -7.18
C ASN A 168 0.61 -33.73 -8.17
N LEU A 169 -0.11 -32.61 -8.19
CA LEU A 169 -1.19 -32.40 -9.16
C LEU A 169 -0.66 -32.31 -10.59
N TYR A 170 0.50 -31.71 -10.81
CA TYR A 170 1.16 -31.69 -12.11
C TYR A 170 1.46 -33.12 -12.59
N LYS A 171 2.06 -33.94 -11.75
CA LYS A 171 2.35 -35.34 -12.06
C LYS A 171 1.08 -36.14 -12.39
N GLU A 172 0.01 -35.96 -11.63
CA GLU A 172 -1.29 -36.60 -11.86
C GLU A 172 -1.92 -36.12 -13.18
N ALA A 173 -1.74 -34.84 -13.53
CA ALA A 173 -2.23 -34.26 -14.79
C ALA A 173 -1.34 -34.58 -16.00
N GLY A 174 -0.29 -35.39 -15.84
CA GLY A 174 0.65 -35.73 -16.91
C GLY A 174 1.58 -34.59 -17.31
N LEU A 175 1.79 -33.62 -16.41
CA LEU A 175 2.73 -32.51 -16.58
C LEU A 175 4.07 -32.82 -15.90
N ASP A 176 5.13 -32.16 -16.35
CA ASP A 176 6.43 -32.24 -15.70
C ASP A 176 6.38 -31.48 -14.35
N PRO A 177 6.54 -32.16 -13.21
CA PRO A 177 6.46 -31.52 -11.89
C PRO A 177 7.63 -30.57 -11.60
N GLU A 178 8.71 -30.62 -12.37
CA GLU A 178 9.88 -29.75 -12.19
C GLU A 178 9.84 -28.50 -13.08
N GLN A 179 8.85 -28.38 -13.97
CA GLN A 179 8.73 -27.24 -14.88
C GLN A 179 7.37 -26.56 -14.78
N GLY A 180 7.38 -25.35 -14.23
CA GLY A 180 6.20 -24.46 -14.29
C GLY A 180 6.01 -23.81 -15.66
N PRO A 181 4.90 -23.08 -15.85
CA PRO A 181 4.63 -22.37 -17.10
C PRO A 181 5.66 -21.28 -17.35
N LYS A 182 6.01 -21.07 -18.61
CA LYS A 182 6.97 -20.04 -19.07
C LYS A 182 6.29 -18.88 -19.82
N SER A 183 4.99 -18.98 -20.04
CA SER A 183 4.16 -17.95 -20.65
C SER A 183 2.75 -18.05 -20.13
N ILE A 184 1.95 -17.00 -20.35
CA ILE A 184 0.53 -16.98 -19.98
C ILE A 184 -0.26 -18.08 -20.68
N ASP A 185 0.06 -18.40 -21.93
CA ASP A 185 -0.58 -19.49 -22.69
C ASP A 185 -0.28 -20.86 -22.07
N GLN A 186 1.00 -21.10 -21.71
CA GLN A 186 1.38 -22.33 -21.01
C GLN A 186 0.71 -22.43 -19.63
N PHE A 187 0.56 -21.32 -18.91
CA PHE A 187 -0.17 -21.27 -17.66
C PHE A 187 -1.61 -21.75 -17.85
N VAL A 188 -2.32 -21.21 -18.85
CA VAL A 188 -3.70 -21.63 -19.16
C VAL A 188 -3.78 -23.10 -19.53
N GLU A 189 -2.89 -23.58 -20.42
CA GLU A 189 -2.84 -24.98 -20.82
C GLU A 189 -2.63 -25.92 -19.64
N GLN A 190 -1.63 -25.62 -18.78
CA GLN A 190 -1.31 -26.43 -17.62
C GLN A 190 -2.42 -26.41 -16.57
N ALA A 191 -2.99 -25.22 -16.31
CA ALA A 191 -4.13 -25.07 -15.40
C ALA A 191 -5.34 -25.87 -15.86
N LYS A 192 -5.65 -25.91 -17.17
CA LYS A 192 -6.74 -26.72 -17.73
C LYS A 192 -6.50 -28.21 -17.56
N LYS A 193 -5.25 -28.68 -17.70
CA LYS A 193 -4.90 -30.10 -17.44
C LYS A 193 -5.11 -30.47 -15.97
N VAL A 194 -4.74 -29.59 -15.04
CA VAL A 194 -5.02 -29.81 -13.60
C VAL A 194 -6.53 -29.78 -13.31
N ALA A 195 -7.26 -28.82 -13.88
CA ALA A 195 -8.72 -28.73 -13.76
C ALA A 195 -9.42 -30.00 -14.23
N ALA A 196 -8.91 -30.63 -15.32
CA ALA A 196 -9.46 -31.86 -15.91
C ALA A 196 -9.32 -33.10 -15.01
N LEU A 197 -8.50 -33.05 -13.95
CA LEU A 197 -8.45 -34.11 -12.92
C LEU A 197 -9.80 -34.25 -12.19
N ASN A 198 -10.63 -33.22 -12.20
CA ASN A 198 -11.96 -33.18 -11.62
C ASN A 198 -12.03 -33.71 -10.18
N LYS A 199 -11.03 -33.35 -9.38
CA LYS A 199 -10.91 -33.75 -7.96
C LYS A 199 -11.62 -32.75 -7.08
N ASP A 200 -12.26 -33.23 -6.02
CA ASP A 200 -12.93 -32.37 -5.05
C ASP A 200 -11.92 -31.41 -4.38
N GLY A 201 -12.28 -30.14 -4.31
CA GLY A 201 -11.46 -29.07 -3.75
C GLY A 201 -10.19 -28.72 -4.54
N VAL A 202 -10.04 -29.23 -5.78
CA VAL A 202 -8.93 -28.89 -6.69
C VAL A 202 -9.43 -28.03 -7.84
N ALA A 203 -8.70 -26.95 -8.11
CA ALA A 203 -8.91 -26.11 -9.29
C ALA A 203 -7.60 -25.96 -10.08
N GLY A 204 -7.71 -25.61 -11.35
CA GLY A 204 -6.55 -25.40 -12.21
C GLY A 204 -5.72 -24.21 -11.79
N SER A 205 -6.35 -23.16 -11.29
CA SER A 205 -5.70 -21.96 -10.79
C SER A 205 -6.54 -21.26 -9.75
N TYR A 206 -6.01 -20.19 -9.21
CA TYR A 206 -6.69 -19.31 -8.26
C TYR A 206 -6.50 -17.84 -8.66
N LEU A 207 -7.52 -17.05 -8.41
CA LEU A 207 -7.51 -15.60 -8.55
C LEU A 207 -8.31 -15.00 -7.40
N ALA A 208 -7.77 -14.00 -6.71
CA ALA A 208 -8.48 -13.27 -5.66
C ALA A 208 -9.53 -12.31 -6.25
N GLY A 209 -10.49 -12.85 -6.99
CA GLY A 209 -11.41 -12.10 -7.86
C GLY A 209 -12.40 -11.18 -7.12
N GLN A 210 -12.51 -11.28 -5.80
CA GLN A 210 -13.34 -10.40 -4.97
C GLN A 210 -12.54 -9.29 -4.28
N SER A 211 -11.21 -9.30 -4.41
CA SER A 211 -10.33 -8.27 -3.87
C SER A 211 -9.75 -7.43 -5.00
N GLY A 212 -10.27 -6.20 -5.17
CA GLY A 212 -9.79 -5.30 -6.22
C GLY A 212 -8.30 -4.98 -6.09
N GLY A 213 -7.79 -4.83 -4.86
CA GLY A 213 -6.36 -4.61 -4.60
C GLY A 213 -5.50 -5.83 -4.97
N ALA A 214 -5.94 -7.04 -4.59
CA ALA A 214 -5.20 -8.26 -4.89
C ALA A 214 -5.12 -8.55 -6.40
N LEU A 215 -6.11 -8.17 -7.20
CA LEU A 215 -6.09 -8.32 -8.66
C LEU A 215 -4.87 -7.64 -9.29
N VAL A 216 -4.43 -6.50 -8.77
CA VAL A 216 -3.22 -5.81 -9.23
C VAL A 216 -1.99 -6.71 -9.08
N PHE A 217 -1.86 -7.39 -7.95
CA PHE A 217 -0.74 -8.29 -7.66
C PHE A 217 -0.81 -9.60 -8.44
N ASP A 218 -1.99 -10.00 -8.87
CA ASP A 218 -2.19 -11.22 -9.67
C ASP A 218 -2.00 -10.95 -11.19
N LEU A 219 -2.49 -9.80 -11.70
CA LEU A 219 -2.52 -9.52 -13.14
C LEU A 219 -1.30 -8.74 -13.64
N PHE A 220 -0.91 -7.67 -12.96
CA PHE A 220 0.15 -6.77 -13.42
C PHE A 220 1.53 -7.42 -13.55
N PRO A 221 1.95 -8.35 -12.65
CA PRO A 221 3.22 -9.03 -12.81
C PRO A 221 3.38 -9.76 -14.14
N SER A 222 2.29 -10.30 -14.69
CA SER A 222 2.31 -10.95 -16.00
C SER A 222 2.52 -9.94 -17.14
N VAL A 223 1.96 -8.74 -17.02
CA VAL A 223 2.17 -7.64 -17.99
C VAL A 223 3.61 -7.15 -17.93
N TRP A 224 4.16 -6.97 -16.74
CA TRP A 224 5.57 -6.56 -16.55
C TRP A 224 6.55 -7.63 -17.02
N ALA A 225 6.24 -8.90 -16.82
CA ALA A 225 7.08 -10.00 -17.29
C ALA A 225 7.17 -10.05 -18.83
N ASP A 226 6.17 -9.52 -19.51
CA ASP A 226 6.11 -9.41 -20.99
C ASP A 226 6.83 -8.13 -21.51
N GLY A 227 7.34 -7.28 -20.57
CA GLY A 227 8.08 -6.05 -20.88
C GLY A 227 7.20 -4.82 -21.07
N GLU A 228 5.88 -4.95 -20.86
CA GLU A 228 4.93 -3.85 -20.95
C GLU A 228 4.74 -3.14 -19.61
N SER A 229 4.16 -1.94 -19.65
CA SER A 229 3.87 -1.15 -18.46
C SER A 229 2.37 -0.95 -18.30
N VAL A 230 1.94 -0.78 -17.06
CA VAL A 230 0.54 -0.47 -16.71
C VAL A 230 0.28 1.04 -16.55
N MET A 231 1.37 1.84 -16.52
CA MET A 231 1.35 3.30 -16.47
C MET A 231 2.42 3.87 -17.37
N ASN A 232 2.25 5.13 -17.80
CA ASN A 232 3.30 5.87 -18.46
C ASN A 232 4.46 6.17 -17.48
N LYS A 233 5.57 6.69 -18.00
CA LYS A 233 6.82 6.83 -17.26
C LYS A 233 6.72 7.75 -16.02
N ASP A 234 5.85 8.76 -16.08
CA ASP A 234 5.66 9.71 -14.97
C ASP A 234 4.49 9.34 -14.05
N GLY A 235 3.82 8.20 -14.31
CA GLY A 235 2.73 7.71 -13.48
C GLY A 235 1.42 8.48 -13.60
N SER A 236 1.31 9.42 -14.53
CA SER A 236 0.15 10.29 -14.68
C SER A 236 -0.99 9.68 -15.50
N GLU A 237 -0.71 8.65 -16.30
CA GLU A 237 -1.66 8.03 -17.21
C GLU A 237 -1.54 6.51 -17.23
N ALA A 238 -2.68 5.82 -17.13
CA ALA A 238 -2.74 4.37 -17.22
C ALA A 238 -2.55 3.89 -18.68
N THR A 239 -1.71 2.87 -18.88
CA THR A 239 -1.43 2.26 -20.20
C THR A 239 -1.95 0.82 -20.28
N LEU A 240 -3.10 0.55 -19.64
CA LEU A 240 -3.68 -0.80 -19.54
C LEU A 240 -4.27 -1.31 -20.86
N ASP A 241 -4.53 -0.46 -21.85
CA ASP A 241 -5.03 -0.87 -23.17
C ASP A 241 -3.87 -1.30 -24.08
N ASN A 242 -3.15 -2.33 -23.66
CA ASN A 242 -2.08 -2.96 -24.42
C ASN A 242 -2.38 -4.46 -24.65
N ASP A 243 -1.66 -5.08 -25.58
CA ASP A 243 -1.93 -6.48 -25.98
C ASP A 243 -1.56 -7.47 -24.88
N SER A 244 -0.56 -7.18 -24.06
CA SER A 244 -0.17 -8.02 -22.92
C SER A 244 -1.28 -8.07 -21.87
N MET A 245 -1.85 -6.92 -21.47
CA MET A 245 -2.98 -6.90 -20.55
C MET A 245 -4.21 -7.62 -21.11
N LYS A 246 -4.51 -7.43 -22.40
CA LYS A 246 -5.60 -8.17 -23.06
C LYS A 246 -5.37 -9.67 -23.01
N GLY A 247 -4.14 -10.13 -23.30
CA GLY A 247 -3.76 -11.53 -23.17
C GLY A 247 -3.94 -12.10 -21.76
N VAL A 248 -3.54 -11.34 -20.74
CA VAL A 248 -3.72 -11.74 -19.33
C VAL A 248 -5.22 -11.84 -18.97
N LEU A 249 -6.02 -10.86 -19.37
CA LEU A 249 -7.47 -10.89 -19.12
C LEU A 249 -8.17 -12.02 -19.88
N ASP A 250 -7.81 -12.28 -21.11
CA ASP A 250 -8.36 -13.39 -21.89
C ASP A 250 -7.96 -14.76 -21.30
N ALA A 251 -6.74 -14.89 -20.79
CA ALA A 251 -6.30 -16.10 -20.08
C ALA A 251 -7.16 -16.39 -18.84
N TYR A 252 -7.39 -15.40 -17.99
CA TYR A 252 -8.25 -15.58 -16.82
C TYR A 252 -9.72 -15.78 -17.19
N LYS A 253 -10.21 -15.13 -18.23
CA LYS A 253 -11.55 -15.36 -18.79
C LYS A 253 -11.71 -16.79 -19.30
N GLU A 254 -10.70 -17.33 -19.99
CA GLU A 254 -10.70 -18.72 -20.45
C GLU A 254 -10.76 -19.68 -19.27
N LEU A 255 -9.94 -19.48 -18.24
CA LEU A 255 -9.95 -20.30 -17.03
C LEU A 255 -11.28 -20.19 -16.27
N ALA A 256 -11.87 -18.98 -16.17
CA ALA A 256 -13.18 -18.79 -15.56
C ALA A 256 -14.32 -19.55 -16.29
N ASN A 257 -14.19 -19.72 -17.60
CA ASN A 257 -15.15 -20.48 -18.43
C ASN A 257 -14.82 -21.99 -18.49
N THR A 258 -13.71 -22.42 -17.90
CA THR A 258 -13.32 -23.84 -17.82
C THR A 258 -13.83 -24.44 -16.51
N THR A 259 -14.46 -25.61 -16.58
CA THR A 259 -14.89 -26.35 -15.38
C THR A 259 -13.68 -26.59 -14.46
N ASN A 260 -13.75 -26.15 -13.21
CA ASN A 260 -12.65 -26.17 -12.25
C ASN A 260 -11.40 -25.42 -12.73
N GLY A 261 -11.50 -24.52 -13.69
CA GLY A 261 -10.36 -23.74 -14.20
C GLY A 261 -9.86 -22.74 -13.18
N LEU A 262 -10.77 -22.05 -12.50
CA LEU A 262 -10.47 -21.19 -11.36
C LEU A 262 -11.13 -21.73 -10.09
N GLY A 263 -10.40 -21.69 -8.99
CA GLY A 263 -10.96 -21.88 -7.64
C GLY A 263 -11.95 -20.77 -7.29
N ALA A 264 -12.81 -21.03 -6.32
CA ALA A 264 -13.71 -20.00 -5.82
C ALA A 264 -12.91 -18.76 -5.41
N GLY A 265 -13.24 -17.62 -6.00
CA GLY A 265 -12.64 -16.33 -5.62
C GLY A 265 -12.89 -16.05 -4.15
N SER A 266 -11.90 -15.56 -3.44
CA SER A 266 -12.04 -15.16 -2.05
C SER A 266 -11.67 -13.72 -1.87
N LYS A 267 -12.26 -13.07 -0.89
CA LYS A 267 -11.95 -11.70 -0.44
C LYS A 267 -10.73 -11.67 0.47
N GLU A 268 -9.99 -12.66 0.44
CA GLU A 268 -8.96 -13.02 1.36
C GLU A 268 -7.62 -12.37 1.04
N GLU A 269 -7.03 -11.75 2.01
CA GLU A 269 -5.72 -11.09 1.90
C GLU A 269 -4.78 -11.47 3.05
N THR A 270 -5.17 -12.43 3.89
CA THR A 270 -4.32 -12.93 4.95
C THR A 270 -3.58 -14.19 4.51
N GLY A 271 -2.49 -14.52 5.18
CA GLY A 271 -1.76 -15.76 4.94
C GLY A 271 -2.56 -17.05 5.20
N ALA A 272 -3.73 -16.96 5.85
CA ALA A 272 -4.57 -18.12 6.20
C ALA A 272 -5.04 -18.89 4.97
N THR A 273 -5.48 -18.17 3.93
CA THR A 273 -5.95 -18.79 2.69
C THR A 273 -4.87 -19.61 1.99
N TRP A 274 -3.60 -19.20 2.08
CA TRP A 274 -2.48 -19.95 1.52
C TRP A 274 -2.15 -21.21 2.30
N THR A 275 -2.40 -21.22 3.62
CA THR A 275 -2.12 -22.38 4.46
C THR A 275 -3.15 -23.50 4.31
N ASP A 276 -4.40 -23.14 3.99
CA ASP A 276 -5.51 -24.10 3.90
C ASP A 276 -5.78 -24.62 2.49
N ARG A 277 -5.10 -24.09 1.49
CA ARG A 277 -5.30 -24.49 0.10
C ARG A 277 -4.73 -25.84 -0.23
N LYS A 278 -5.56 -26.68 -0.80
CA LYS A 278 -5.20 -28.00 -1.32
C LYS A 278 -4.80 -27.96 -2.80
N SER A 279 -4.72 -26.78 -3.39
CA SER A 279 -4.35 -26.59 -4.80
C SER A 279 -2.86 -26.64 -5.05
#